data_a6d427cb79f9fdfcc12b6695f391bda8
#
_entry.id   a6d427cb79f9fdfcc12b6695f391bda8
#
_cell.length_a   1.000
_cell.length_b   1.000
_cell.length_c   1.000
_cell.angle_alpha   90.00
_cell.angle_beta   90.00
_cell.angle_gamma   90.00
#
_symmetry.space_group_name_H-M   'P 1'
#
loop_
_entity.id
_entity.type
_entity.pdbx_description
1 polymer ?
#
loop_
_entity_poly.entity_id
_entity_poly.type
_entity_poly.pdbx_seq_one_letter_code
_entity_poly.pdbx_strand_id
1 'polypeptide(L)'
;FHIKPLPPVIVSLDVSIYDSSSYEDGITVMDRLGEGIIYAINIHGDPVWFVNSNIDWSNGGTYLIQFSHFLPDGGFIGIADGRSGNLSGRAFEMGIHNNLIWEGPGDVDNNGVHHDVFPMPNGNILALTIKDTLVPIPDEIDIPEEYSYIDSIPWHGDRIVEWDRDGNEVWSWSVFDHFDMQDFVSESYESMFTPPNNPTDFFYDWTHSNAVWYDIEDSVVYLSVRHLSRITKIDYPSGNILWNMGKSMPSGDVTVGNHLGLSGQHSVKVLDNRNIM
;
A
#
# COMPACT_ATOMS: atom_id res chain seq x y z
N PHE A 1 24.51 26.16 -0.86
CA PHE A 1 23.09 25.81 -0.98
C PHE A 1 22.60 26.23 -2.36
N HIS A 2 22.15 25.27 -3.17
CA HIS A 2 21.43 25.61 -4.40
C HIS A 2 19.93 25.63 -4.05
N ILE A 3 19.35 26.81 -4.02
CA ILE A 3 17.89 26.98 -3.87
C ILE A 3 17.30 26.69 -5.26
N LYS A 4 16.61 25.55 -5.39
CA LYS A 4 15.80 25.28 -6.57
C LYS A 4 14.49 26.06 -6.47
N PRO A 5 14.01 26.67 -7.58
CA PRO A 5 12.68 27.28 -7.56
C PRO A 5 11.62 26.21 -7.31
N LEU A 6 10.59 26.56 -6.54
CA LEU A 6 9.43 25.67 -6.33
C LEU A 6 8.77 25.36 -7.68
N PRO A 7 8.46 24.09 -7.96
CA PRO A 7 7.60 23.74 -9.08
C PRO A 7 6.26 24.51 -9.01
N PRO A 8 5.70 24.99 -10.12
CA PRO A 8 4.45 25.77 -10.13
C PRO A 8 3.24 25.04 -9.51
N VAL A 9 3.33 23.71 -9.43
CA VAL A 9 2.28 22.84 -8.85
C VAL A 9 2.33 22.80 -7.32
N ILE A 10 3.43 23.26 -6.70
CA ILE A 10 3.56 23.36 -5.24
C ILE A 10 3.17 24.76 -4.83
N VAL A 11 2.09 24.87 -4.08
CA VAL A 11 1.56 26.15 -3.58
C VAL A 11 1.50 26.11 -2.06
N SER A 12 1.55 27.29 -1.43
CA SER A 12 1.24 27.40 0.00
C SER A 12 -0.21 27.04 0.24
N LEU A 13 -0.48 26.36 1.34
CA LEU A 13 -1.84 25.99 1.75
C LEU A 13 -2.37 27.04 2.75
N ASP A 14 -3.66 27.36 2.64
CA ASP A 14 -4.34 28.15 3.64
C ASP A 14 -4.63 27.33 4.88
N VAL A 15 -4.09 27.72 6.03
CA VAL A 15 -4.39 27.11 7.32
C VAL A 15 -5.63 27.78 7.90
N SER A 16 -6.79 27.15 7.78
CA SER A 16 -8.08 27.70 8.20
C SER A 16 -8.34 27.58 9.71
N ILE A 17 -7.70 26.61 10.38
CA ILE A 17 -7.80 26.42 11.85
C ILE A 17 -6.39 26.23 12.37
N TYR A 18 -6.01 27.06 13.33
CA TYR A 18 -4.72 26.98 13.99
C TYR A 18 -4.90 27.11 15.50
N ASP A 19 -4.62 26.03 16.22
CA ASP A 19 -4.60 26.01 17.69
C ASP A 19 -3.21 25.63 18.17
N SER A 20 -2.46 26.64 18.61
CA SER A 20 -1.08 26.48 19.07
C SER A 20 -0.93 25.62 20.31
N SER A 21 -2.02 25.28 21.02
CA SER A 21 -2.01 24.40 22.18
C SER A 21 -2.20 22.92 21.82
N SER A 22 -2.57 22.64 20.58
CA SER A 22 -2.97 21.30 20.12
C SER A 22 -2.07 20.73 19.03
N TYR A 23 -0.93 21.35 18.74
CA TYR A 23 0.01 20.83 17.74
C TYR A 23 1.44 20.73 18.27
N GLU A 24 2.21 19.86 17.64
CA GLU A 24 3.66 19.77 17.80
C GLU A 24 4.34 20.42 16.58
N ASP A 25 5.48 21.10 16.82
CA ASP A 25 6.30 21.63 15.74
C ASP A 25 6.76 20.48 14.83
N GLY A 26 6.52 20.62 13.54
CA GLY A 26 6.88 19.58 12.58
C GLY A 26 6.59 19.99 11.15
N ILE A 27 6.76 19.02 10.28
CA ILE A 27 6.41 19.14 8.86
C ILE A 27 5.37 18.09 8.50
N THR A 28 4.49 18.44 7.58
CA THR A 28 3.55 17.49 6.97
C THR A 28 4.04 17.17 5.57
N VAL A 29 4.29 15.87 5.32
CA VAL A 29 4.68 15.39 3.99
C VAL A 29 3.43 14.98 3.22
N MET A 30 3.38 15.35 1.97
CA MET A 30 2.27 15.07 1.08
C MET A 30 2.77 14.65 -0.30
N ASP A 31 2.04 13.73 -0.91
CA ASP A 31 2.24 13.34 -2.29
C ASP A 31 1.27 14.10 -3.19
N ARG A 32 1.76 14.58 -4.31
CA ARG A 32 0.91 15.02 -5.39
C ARG A 32 0.85 13.96 -6.47
N LEU A 33 -0.07 13.03 -6.28
CA LEU A 33 -0.31 11.95 -7.23
C LEU A 33 -0.60 12.51 -8.64
N GLY A 34 -0.10 11.84 -9.66
CA GLY A 34 -0.23 12.27 -11.05
C GLY A 34 0.84 13.28 -11.50
N GLU A 35 1.48 14.00 -10.58
CA GLU A 35 2.60 14.93 -10.88
C GLU A 35 3.96 14.32 -10.52
N GLY A 36 3.99 13.25 -9.71
CA GLY A 36 5.21 12.63 -9.23
C GLY A 36 6.05 13.56 -8.36
N ILE A 37 5.40 14.28 -7.46
CA ILE A 37 6.03 15.23 -6.54
C ILE A 37 5.66 14.84 -5.12
N ILE A 38 6.69 14.71 -4.27
CA ILE A 38 6.55 14.65 -2.82
C ILE A 38 7.03 16.00 -2.28
N TYR A 39 6.28 16.62 -1.39
CA TYR A 39 6.67 17.87 -0.76
C TYR A 39 6.25 17.94 0.69
N ALA A 40 6.94 18.77 1.46
CA ALA A 40 6.63 19.02 2.85
C ALA A 40 6.26 20.48 3.07
N ILE A 41 5.29 20.70 3.94
CA ILE A 41 4.89 22.01 4.43
C ILE A 41 5.18 22.14 5.92
N ASN A 42 5.41 23.38 6.35
CA ASN A 42 5.43 23.71 7.77
C ASN A 42 4.00 23.89 8.30
N ILE A 43 3.88 24.19 9.60
CA ILE A 43 2.61 24.43 10.27
C ILE A 43 1.81 25.62 9.74
N HIS A 44 2.46 26.53 9.03
CA HIS A 44 1.81 27.70 8.40
C HIS A 44 1.32 27.42 6.97
N GLY A 45 1.52 26.19 6.48
CA GLY A 45 1.17 25.81 5.12
C GLY A 45 2.22 26.17 4.07
N ASP A 46 3.40 26.68 4.49
CA ASP A 46 4.45 27.05 3.55
C ASP A 46 5.26 25.82 3.13
N PRO A 47 5.54 25.63 1.83
CA PRO A 47 6.41 24.58 1.35
C PRO A 47 7.85 24.78 1.86
N VAL A 48 8.42 23.75 2.50
CA VAL A 48 9.78 23.78 3.09
C VAL A 48 10.73 22.80 2.42
N TRP A 49 10.21 21.78 1.72
CA TRP A 49 11.00 20.79 1.03
C TRP A 49 10.19 20.15 -0.10
N PHE A 50 10.87 19.66 -1.13
CA PHE A 50 10.25 18.85 -2.17
C PHE A 50 11.26 17.97 -2.91
N VAL A 51 10.76 16.90 -3.49
CA VAL A 51 11.43 16.05 -4.48
C VAL A 51 10.47 15.77 -5.63
N ASN A 52 10.99 15.65 -6.83
CA ASN A 52 10.21 15.31 -8.02
C ASN A 52 10.71 14.00 -8.66
N SER A 53 9.90 13.47 -9.58
CA SER A 53 10.15 12.20 -10.27
C SER A 53 11.27 12.24 -11.31
N ASN A 54 12.01 13.35 -11.43
CA ASN A 54 13.20 13.43 -12.31
C ASN A 54 14.38 12.70 -11.65
N ILE A 55 14.26 11.40 -11.54
CA ILE A 55 15.21 10.48 -10.94
C ILE A 55 15.79 9.62 -12.07
N ASP A 56 17.10 9.43 -12.06
CA ASP A 56 17.77 8.53 -12.99
C ASP A 56 17.61 7.08 -12.51
N TRP A 57 16.57 6.41 -12.99
CA TRP A 57 16.30 5.01 -12.69
C TRP A 57 17.21 4.08 -13.48
N SER A 58 17.62 2.95 -12.86
CA SER A 58 18.56 1.99 -13.47
C SER A 58 18.07 1.43 -14.80
N ASN A 59 16.77 1.31 -14.99
CA ASN A 59 16.15 0.81 -16.23
C ASN A 59 15.78 1.93 -17.24
N GLY A 60 16.13 3.19 -16.96
CA GLY A 60 15.76 4.35 -17.79
C GLY A 60 14.26 4.66 -17.84
N GLY A 61 13.45 4.06 -16.96
CA GLY A 61 12.01 4.28 -16.88
C GLY A 61 11.65 5.65 -16.33
N THR A 62 10.39 6.01 -16.44
CA THR A 62 9.80 7.20 -15.82
C THR A 62 8.69 6.77 -14.86
N TYR A 63 8.78 7.21 -13.63
CA TYR A 63 7.88 6.81 -12.55
C TYR A 63 7.26 8.03 -11.87
N LEU A 64 6.06 7.82 -11.32
CA LEU A 64 5.48 8.68 -10.31
C LEU A 64 5.95 8.20 -8.94
N ILE A 65 6.45 9.10 -8.12
CA ILE A 65 6.93 8.74 -6.79
C ILE A 65 5.89 9.06 -5.72
N GLN A 66 5.80 8.16 -4.73
CA GLN A 66 4.95 8.28 -3.56
C GLN A 66 5.81 8.06 -2.31
N PHE A 67 5.51 8.80 -1.26
CA PHE A 67 6.19 8.71 0.03
C PHE A 67 5.53 7.62 0.89
N SER A 68 6.34 6.81 1.60
CA SER A 68 5.83 5.91 2.64
C SER A 68 6.40 6.29 4.02
N HIS A 69 7.71 6.17 4.22
CA HIS A 69 8.30 6.38 5.54
C HIS A 69 9.60 7.17 5.50
N PHE A 70 9.82 8.01 6.53
CA PHE A 70 11.14 8.57 6.79
C PHE A 70 12.09 7.52 7.37
N LEU A 71 13.38 7.70 7.06
CA LEU A 71 14.47 6.92 7.61
C LEU A 71 15.18 7.72 8.71
N PRO A 72 15.86 7.05 9.67
CA PRO A 72 16.53 7.72 10.77
C PRO A 72 17.64 8.70 10.34
N ASP A 73 18.21 8.54 9.17
CA ASP A 73 19.24 9.41 8.59
C ASP A 73 18.67 10.64 7.86
N GLY A 74 17.35 10.78 7.84
CA GLY A 74 16.63 11.86 7.16
C GLY A 74 16.33 11.59 5.68
N GLY A 75 16.70 10.42 5.17
CA GLY A 75 16.20 9.91 3.90
C GLY A 75 14.76 9.41 4.04
N PHE A 76 14.24 8.81 2.97
CA PHE A 76 12.90 8.21 2.98
C PHE A 76 12.82 7.03 2.02
N ILE A 77 11.85 6.17 2.25
CA ILE A 77 11.45 5.13 1.31
C ILE A 77 10.06 5.43 0.75
N GLY A 78 9.79 4.91 -0.41
CA GLY A 78 8.51 5.08 -1.08
C GLY A 78 8.33 4.13 -2.26
N ILE A 79 7.31 4.41 -3.03
CA ILE A 79 6.92 3.64 -4.21
C ILE A 79 7.11 4.51 -5.45
N ALA A 80 7.70 3.92 -6.47
CA ALA A 80 7.80 4.48 -7.79
C ALA A 80 6.85 3.72 -8.72
N ASP A 81 5.78 4.38 -9.14
CA ASP A 81 4.74 3.80 -9.99
C ASP A 81 4.99 4.15 -11.46
N GLY A 82 4.97 3.15 -12.34
CA GLY A 82 5.33 3.31 -13.74
C GLY A 82 4.32 4.12 -14.56
N ARG A 83 4.80 5.11 -15.34
CA ARG A 83 3.96 5.97 -16.19
C ARG A 83 3.58 5.35 -17.53
N SER A 84 4.24 4.30 -17.97
CA SER A 84 3.97 3.66 -19.26
C SER A 84 3.65 2.19 -19.08
N GLY A 85 2.59 1.74 -19.65
CA GLY A 85 1.85 0.48 -19.56
C GLY A 85 2.56 -0.86 -19.39
N ASN A 86 3.89 -0.89 -19.18
CA ASN A 86 4.67 -2.10 -18.92
C ASN A 86 5.69 -1.90 -17.77
N LEU A 87 5.55 -0.82 -16.99
CA LEU A 87 6.42 -0.59 -15.85
C LEU A 87 5.61 -0.85 -14.57
N SER A 88 5.96 -1.90 -13.87
CA SER A 88 5.40 -2.22 -12.56
C SER A 88 5.92 -1.27 -11.49
N GLY A 89 5.11 -1.03 -10.47
CA GLY A 89 5.54 -0.30 -9.28
C GLY A 89 6.74 -0.97 -8.62
N ARG A 90 7.65 -0.16 -8.05
CA ARG A 90 8.83 -0.65 -7.32
C ARG A 90 9.04 0.15 -6.05
N ALA A 91 9.64 -0.49 -5.04
CA ALA A 91 10.13 0.21 -3.87
C ALA A 91 11.40 1.00 -4.22
N PHE A 92 11.63 2.12 -3.54
CA PHE A 92 12.87 2.86 -3.65
C PHE A 92 13.26 3.53 -2.33
N GLU A 93 14.54 3.83 -2.19
CA GLU A 93 15.08 4.62 -1.08
C GLU A 93 15.78 5.87 -1.64
N MET A 94 15.46 7.00 -1.04
CA MET A 94 16.02 8.30 -1.37
C MET A 94 16.79 8.86 -0.19
N GLY A 95 18.01 9.31 -0.44
CA GLY A 95 18.80 10.00 0.57
C GLY A 95 18.35 11.43 0.79
N ILE A 96 18.79 12.03 1.91
CA ILE A 96 18.47 13.41 2.31
C ILE A 96 18.83 14.46 1.24
N HIS A 97 19.75 14.16 0.33
CA HIS A 97 20.16 15.04 -0.77
C HIS A 97 19.37 14.81 -2.07
N ASN A 98 18.25 14.08 -2.00
CA ASN A 98 17.43 13.70 -3.17
C ASN A 98 18.21 12.88 -4.19
N ASN A 99 19.09 12.01 -3.73
CA ASN A 99 19.79 11.02 -4.53
C ASN A 99 19.21 9.63 -4.28
N LEU A 100 19.00 8.89 -5.35
CA LEU A 100 18.55 7.50 -5.26
C LEU A 100 19.64 6.67 -4.58
N ILE A 101 19.29 5.98 -3.50
CA ILE A 101 20.18 5.12 -2.71
C ILE A 101 19.99 3.66 -3.09
N TRP A 102 18.72 3.25 -3.28
CA TRP A 102 18.36 1.88 -3.57
C TRP A 102 17.09 1.83 -4.44
N GLU A 103 17.08 0.88 -5.36
CA GLU A 103 15.90 0.49 -6.13
C GLU A 103 15.55 -0.95 -5.78
N GLY A 104 14.31 -1.19 -5.37
CA GLY A 104 13.78 -2.53 -5.19
C GLY A 104 13.57 -3.25 -6.52
N PRO A 105 13.33 -4.56 -6.46
CA PRO A 105 12.92 -5.32 -7.62
C PRO A 105 11.70 -4.65 -8.27
N GLY A 106 11.77 -4.41 -9.60
CA GLY A 106 10.60 -4.14 -10.41
C GLY A 106 9.99 -5.47 -10.78
N ASP A 107 8.78 -5.49 -11.24
CA ASP A 107 8.13 -6.64 -11.83
C ASP A 107 8.50 -8.03 -11.24
N VAL A 108 7.85 -8.36 -10.13
CA VAL A 108 7.85 -9.71 -9.60
C VAL A 108 6.54 -10.35 -10.05
N ASP A 109 6.59 -11.28 -10.99
CA ASP A 109 5.43 -11.99 -11.55
C ASP A 109 4.39 -11.07 -12.25
N ASN A 110 4.80 -9.99 -12.92
CA ASN A 110 3.97 -8.94 -13.52
C ASN A 110 3.20 -8.08 -12.50
N ASN A 111 3.50 -8.15 -11.23
CA ASN A 111 2.74 -7.53 -10.16
C ASN A 111 3.62 -6.57 -9.34
N GLY A 112 3.46 -5.29 -9.60
CA GLY A 112 4.27 -4.24 -8.99
C GLY A 112 3.97 -4.01 -7.50
N VAL A 113 4.88 -3.28 -6.87
CA VAL A 113 4.67 -2.72 -5.52
C VAL A 113 3.57 -1.68 -5.56
N HIS A 114 2.69 -1.70 -4.58
CA HIS A 114 1.60 -0.73 -4.45
C HIS A 114 1.39 -0.31 -2.99
N HIS A 115 0.75 0.83 -2.80
CA HIS A 115 0.27 1.42 -1.55
C HIS A 115 1.32 1.66 -0.48
N ASP A 116 2.13 0.67 -0.05
CA ASP A 116 3.03 0.88 1.07
C ASP A 116 4.30 0.01 1.01
N VAL A 117 5.38 0.57 1.55
CA VAL A 117 6.65 -0.10 1.81
C VAL A 117 7.16 0.31 3.17
N PHE A 118 7.71 -0.62 3.94
CA PHE A 118 8.13 -0.39 5.32
C PHE A 118 9.61 -0.76 5.52
N PRO A 119 10.44 0.14 6.14
CA PRO A 119 11.85 -0.14 6.41
C PRO A 119 11.99 -1.04 7.63
N MET A 120 12.59 -2.21 7.45
CA MET A 120 12.85 -3.16 8.53
C MET A 120 14.11 -2.77 9.34
N PRO A 121 14.15 -3.08 10.65
CA PRO A 121 15.32 -2.79 11.48
C PRO A 121 16.61 -3.49 11.07
N ASN A 122 16.50 -4.62 10.35
CA ASN A 122 17.63 -5.37 9.78
C ASN A 122 18.15 -4.76 8.47
N GLY A 123 17.56 -3.66 8.01
CA GLY A 123 17.89 -2.98 6.76
C GLY A 123 17.13 -3.48 5.54
N ASN A 124 16.34 -4.54 5.67
CA ASN A 124 15.48 -5.05 4.61
C ASN A 124 14.24 -4.14 4.44
N ILE A 125 13.47 -4.39 3.41
CA ILE A 125 12.25 -3.64 3.08
C ILE A 125 11.08 -4.62 2.98
N LEU A 126 10.01 -4.36 3.72
CA LEU A 126 8.70 -4.97 3.45
C LEU A 126 7.99 -4.16 2.38
N ALA A 127 7.31 -4.83 1.46
CA ALA A 127 6.51 -4.21 0.41
C ALA A 127 5.20 -4.96 0.20
N LEU A 128 4.16 -4.22 -0.17
CA LEU A 128 2.93 -4.81 -0.68
C LEU A 128 3.04 -5.03 -2.18
N THR A 129 2.72 -6.24 -2.63
CA THR A 129 2.65 -6.60 -4.05
C THR A 129 1.34 -7.30 -4.34
N ILE A 130 0.88 -7.29 -5.59
CA ILE A 130 -0.31 -8.01 -6.02
C ILE A 130 0.07 -9.46 -6.32
N LYS A 131 -0.82 -10.39 -6.03
CA LYS A 131 -0.76 -11.78 -6.49
C LYS A 131 -2.11 -12.15 -7.08
N ASP A 132 -2.10 -12.64 -8.32
CA ASP A 132 -3.31 -13.09 -9.00
C ASP A 132 -3.49 -14.58 -8.81
N THR A 133 -4.74 -14.99 -8.58
CA THR A 133 -5.14 -16.38 -8.55
C THR A 133 -6.43 -16.53 -9.34
N LEU A 134 -6.46 -17.49 -10.26
CA LEU A 134 -7.69 -17.82 -11.00
C LEU A 134 -8.64 -18.57 -10.09
N VAL A 135 -9.82 -17.99 -9.85
CA VAL A 135 -10.81 -18.53 -8.91
C VAL A 135 -12.11 -18.81 -9.65
N PRO A 136 -12.72 -19.99 -9.46
CA PRO A 136 -14.08 -20.24 -9.93
C PRO A 136 -15.05 -19.18 -9.41
N ILE A 137 -16.00 -18.77 -10.25
CA ILE A 137 -17.03 -17.84 -9.81
C ILE A 137 -17.87 -18.51 -8.72
N PRO A 138 -18.03 -17.89 -7.53
CA PRO A 138 -18.86 -18.44 -6.46
C PRO A 138 -20.31 -18.68 -6.91
N ASP A 139 -20.93 -19.78 -6.46
CA ASP A 139 -22.28 -20.18 -6.86
C ASP A 139 -23.36 -19.15 -6.49
N GLU A 140 -23.12 -18.35 -5.45
CA GLU A 140 -24.01 -17.29 -4.98
C GLU A 140 -23.96 -16.01 -5.80
N ILE A 141 -23.02 -15.90 -6.76
CA ILE A 141 -22.87 -14.71 -7.61
C ILE A 141 -23.78 -14.80 -8.81
N ASP A 142 -24.63 -13.80 -8.97
CA ASP A 142 -25.52 -13.67 -10.13
C ASP A 142 -24.78 -12.96 -11.27
N ILE A 143 -24.38 -13.74 -12.28
CA ILE A 143 -23.72 -13.22 -13.48
C ILE A 143 -24.72 -13.07 -14.63
N PRO A 144 -24.64 -11.99 -15.44
CA PRO A 144 -25.49 -11.82 -16.60
C PRO A 144 -25.37 -12.99 -17.59
N GLU A 145 -26.48 -13.38 -18.22
CA GLU A 145 -26.56 -14.52 -19.16
C GLU A 145 -25.50 -14.44 -20.26
N GLU A 146 -25.18 -13.24 -20.73
CA GLU A 146 -24.17 -12.98 -21.77
C GLU A 146 -22.75 -13.37 -21.36
N TYR A 147 -22.46 -13.50 -20.04
CA TYR A 147 -21.17 -13.91 -19.49
C TYR A 147 -21.18 -15.33 -18.89
N SER A 148 -22.29 -16.06 -19.04
CA SER A 148 -22.46 -17.41 -18.46
C SER A 148 -21.44 -18.46 -18.96
N TYR A 149 -20.65 -18.14 -19.97
CA TYR A 149 -19.55 -18.96 -20.46
C TYR A 149 -18.25 -18.78 -19.67
N ILE A 150 -18.20 -17.84 -18.72
CA ILE A 150 -17.03 -17.57 -17.88
C ILE A 150 -17.18 -18.40 -16.60
N ASP A 151 -16.30 -19.38 -16.41
CA ASP A 151 -16.32 -20.26 -15.23
C ASP A 151 -15.44 -19.75 -14.08
N SER A 152 -14.43 -18.93 -14.42
CA SER A 152 -13.41 -18.47 -13.44
C SER A 152 -12.87 -17.11 -13.86
N ILE A 153 -12.50 -16.28 -12.89
CA ILE A 153 -11.85 -15.00 -13.12
C ILE A 153 -10.63 -14.83 -12.22
N PRO A 154 -9.65 -13.98 -12.59
CA PRO A 154 -8.56 -13.61 -11.70
C PRO A 154 -9.10 -12.87 -10.47
N TRP A 155 -8.69 -13.30 -9.29
CA TRP A 155 -8.78 -12.53 -8.08
C TRP A 155 -7.43 -11.88 -7.82
N HIS A 156 -7.43 -10.55 -7.68
CA HIS A 156 -6.28 -9.79 -7.19
C HIS A 156 -6.29 -9.83 -5.66
N GLY A 157 -5.32 -10.51 -5.09
CA GLY A 157 -5.06 -10.48 -3.67
C GLY A 157 -3.69 -9.85 -3.41
N ASP A 158 -3.37 -9.65 -2.15
CA ASP A 158 -2.13 -9.01 -1.74
C ASP A 158 -1.11 -10.03 -1.24
N ARG A 159 0.15 -9.66 -1.40
CA ARG A 159 1.29 -10.36 -0.87
C ARG A 159 2.21 -9.37 -0.18
N ILE A 160 2.67 -9.70 1.02
CA ILE A 160 3.76 -9.00 1.68
C ILE A 160 5.05 -9.68 1.27
N VAL A 161 6.04 -8.92 0.83
CA VAL A 161 7.36 -9.44 0.47
C VAL A 161 8.42 -8.70 1.26
N GLU A 162 9.38 -9.41 1.82
CA GLU A 162 10.58 -8.83 2.41
C GLU A 162 11.75 -9.03 1.45
N TRP A 163 12.36 -7.94 1.03
CA TRP A 163 13.58 -7.95 0.24
C TRP A 163 14.80 -7.52 1.05
N ASP A 164 15.92 -8.22 0.83
CA ASP A 164 17.21 -7.71 1.25
C ASP A 164 17.70 -6.57 0.34
N ARG A 165 18.83 -5.99 0.66
CA ARG A 165 19.39 -4.86 -0.12
C ARG A 165 19.93 -5.26 -1.49
N ASP A 166 20.15 -6.53 -1.75
CA ASP A 166 20.51 -7.07 -3.05
C ASP A 166 19.28 -7.39 -3.93
N GLY A 167 18.06 -7.19 -3.37
CA GLY A 167 16.78 -7.45 -4.04
C GLY A 167 16.33 -8.90 -3.99
N ASN A 168 16.94 -9.74 -3.15
CA ASN A 168 16.49 -11.11 -2.97
C ASN A 168 15.29 -11.13 -2.01
N GLU A 169 14.28 -11.93 -2.36
CA GLU A 169 13.17 -12.22 -1.46
C GLU A 169 13.66 -13.15 -0.34
N VAL A 170 13.54 -12.69 0.91
CA VAL A 170 13.96 -13.44 2.10
C VAL A 170 12.80 -13.92 2.96
N TRP A 171 11.64 -13.30 2.82
CA TRP A 171 10.38 -13.71 3.44
C TRP A 171 9.20 -13.24 2.61
N SER A 172 8.08 -13.97 2.68
CA SER A 172 6.83 -13.52 2.08
C SER A 172 5.61 -14.14 2.75
N TRP A 173 4.47 -13.46 2.60
CA TRP A 173 3.18 -13.87 3.13
C TRP A 173 2.09 -13.49 2.14
N SER A 174 1.15 -14.39 1.86
CA SER A 174 0.09 -14.16 0.86
C SER A 174 -1.29 -14.33 1.48
N VAL A 175 -2.22 -13.43 1.15
CA VAL A 175 -3.62 -13.54 1.57
C VAL A 175 -4.26 -14.85 1.10
N PHE A 176 -3.87 -15.37 -0.08
CA PHE A 176 -4.41 -16.63 -0.61
C PHE A 176 -4.01 -17.87 0.19
N ASP A 177 -2.92 -17.80 0.98
CA ASP A 177 -2.46 -18.92 1.79
C ASP A 177 -3.05 -18.88 3.21
N HIS A 178 -3.71 -17.77 3.59
CA HIS A 178 -4.07 -17.49 4.98
C HIS A 178 -5.51 -17.04 5.20
N PHE A 179 -6.17 -16.42 4.22
CA PHE A 179 -7.55 -15.98 4.35
C PHE A 179 -8.50 -16.99 3.72
N ASP A 180 -9.67 -17.12 4.31
CA ASP A 180 -10.73 -17.93 3.73
C ASP A 180 -11.38 -17.16 2.57
N MET A 181 -11.47 -17.79 1.41
CA MET A 181 -12.02 -17.20 0.20
C MET A 181 -13.55 -17.01 0.25
N GLN A 182 -14.24 -17.51 1.29
CA GLN A 182 -15.63 -17.15 1.58
C GLN A 182 -15.74 -15.67 2.02
N ASP A 183 -14.64 -15.07 2.49
CA ASP A 183 -14.60 -13.68 2.92
C ASP A 183 -14.41 -12.77 1.70
N PHE A 184 -15.48 -12.39 1.06
CA PHE A 184 -15.50 -11.42 -0.04
C PHE A 184 -16.75 -10.54 0.00
N VAL A 185 -16.77 -9.47 -0.82
CA VAL A 185 -17.91 -8.53 -0.91
C VAL A 185 -18.66 -8.81 -2.22
N SER A 186 -19.81 -9.50 -2.11
CA SER A 186 -20.60 -9.95 -3.25
C SER A 186 -21.03 -8.82 -4.17
N GLU A 187 -21.46 -7.69 -3.61
CA GLU A 187 -21.91 -6.53 -4.39
C GLU A 187 -20.78 -5.94 -5.25
N SER A 188 -19.54 -5.96 -4.74
CA SER A 188 -18.36 -5.51 -5.49
C SER A 188 -17.99 -6.52 -6.58
N TYR A 189 -18.16 -7.81 -6.30
CA TYR A 189 -17.92 -8.87 -7.27
C TYR A 189 -18.90 -8.80 -8.44
N GLU A 190 -20.20 -8.71 -8.16
CA GLU A 190 -21.27 -8.61 -9.17
C GLU A 190 -21.12 -7.35 -10.03
N SER A 191 -20.66 -6.24 -9.44
CA SER A 191 -20.50 -4.98 -10.17
C SER A 191 -19.50 -5.04 -11.32
N MET A 192 -18.57 -6.01 -11.32
CA MET A 192 -17.61 -6.18 -12.43
C MET A 192 -18.28 -6.57 -13.73
N PHE A 193 -19.40 -7.31 -13.68
CA PHE A 193 -20.13 -7.78 -14.84
C PHE A 193 -21.08 -6.73 -15.43
N THR A 194 -21.06 -5.50 -14.87
CA THR A 194 -21.90 -4.40 -15.38
C THR A 194 -21.27 -3.78 -16.63
N PRO A 195 -21.96 -3.67 -17.76
CA PRO A 195 -21.44 -2.99 -18.94
C PRO A 195 -21.01 -1.54 -18.65
N PRO A 196 -19.93 -1.03 -19.26
CA PRO A 196 -19.31 -1.46 -20.53
C PRO A 196 -18.06 -2.34 -20.40
N ASN A 197 -17.88 -3.07 -19.31
CA ASN A 197 -16.65 -3.86 -19.12
C ASN A 197 -16.45 -4.90 -20.22
N ASN A 198 -15.19 -5.08 -20.63
CA ASN A 198 -14.81 -6.12 -21.57
C ASN A 198 -14.55 -7.42 -20.79
N PRO A 199 -15.15 -8.57 -21.16
CA PRO A 199 -14.97 -9.84 -20.47
C PRO A 199 -13.50 -10.29 -20.30
N THR A 200 -12.62 -9.86 -21.19
CA THR A 200 -11.17 -10.16 -21.10
C THR A 200 -10.46 -9.40 -19.99
N ASP A 201 -11.09 -8.37 -19.45
CA ASP A 201 -10.49 -7.48 -18.46
C ASP A 201 -11.13 -7.71 -17.07
N PHE A 202 -11.96 -8.75 -16.92
CA PHE A 202 -12.56 -9.06 -15.63
C PHE A 202 -11.51 -9.57 -14.65
N PHE A 203 -11.45 -8.91 -13.51
CA PHE A 203 -10.75 -9.38 -12.32
C PHE A 203 -11.51 -8.88 -11.08
N TYR A 204 -11.44 -9.63 -10.01
CA TYR A 204 -11.99 -9.20 -8.73
C TYR A 204 -10.87 -8.73 -7.80
N ASP A 205 -10.89 -7.46 -7.45
CA ASP A 205 -9.97 -6.85 -6.49
C ASP A 205 -10.41 -7.25 -5.06
N TRP A 206 -9.89 -8.39 -4.60
CA TRP A 206 -10.38 -9.08 -3.41
C TRP A 206 -10.03 -8.37 -2.12
N THR A 207 -8.77 -8.08 -1.89
CA THR A 207 -8.30 -7.62 -0.57
C THR A 207 -7.94 -6.14 -0.54
N HIS A 208 -7.31 -5.62 -1.57
CA HIS A 208 -6.88 -4.23 -1.70
C HIS A 208 -6.19 -3.72 -0.44
N SER A 209 -5.14 -4.44 -0.01
CA SER A 209 -4.37 -4.02 1.18
C SER A 209 -3.63 -2.72 0.91
N ASN A 210 -3.60 -1.84 1.89
CA ASN A 210 -3.13 -0.47 1.68
C ASN A 210 -2.11 0.03 2.71
N ALA A 211 -1.74 -0.78 3.69
CA ALA A 211 -0.64 -0.46 4.60
C ALA A 211 -0.05 -1.73 5.21
N VAL A 212 1.25 -1.72 5.41
CA VAL A 212 2.03 -2.73 6.14
C VAL A 212 2.87 -2.06 7.21
N TRP A 213 2.85 -2.58 8.42
CA TRP A 213 3.63 -2.06 9.55
C TRP A 213 4.32 -3.19 10.29
N TYR A 214 5.64 -3.12 10.44
CA TYR A 214 6.38 -4.04 11.29
C TYR A 214 6.59 -3.44 12.68
N ASP A 215 6.17 -4.18 13.70
CA ASP A 215 6.37 -3.84 15.10
C ASP A 215 7.56 -4.62 15.67
N ILE A 216 8.65 -3.91 15.91
CA ILE A 216 9.92 -4.52 16.40
C ILE A 216 9.79 -5.10 17.81
N GLU A 217 8.94 -4.50 18.66
CA GLU A 217 8.84 -4.93 20.07
C GLU A 217 8.17 -6.31 20.18
N ASP A 218 7.11 -6.51 19.40
CA ASP A 218 6.36 -7.77 19.41
C ASP A 218 6.83 -8.76 18.32
N SER A 219 7.70 -8.33 17.38
CA SER A 219 8.10 -9.10 16.19
C SER A 219 6.88 -9.56 15.38
N VAL A 220 6.04 -8.61 15.00
CA VAL A 220 4.81 -8.87 14.24
C VAL A 220 4.65 -7.90 13.08
N VAL A 221 3.89 -8.33 12.08
CA VAL A 221 3.46 -7.50 10.97
C VAL A 221 1.96 -7.20 11.11
N TYR A 222 1.58 -5.96 10.94
CA TYR A 222 0.19 -5.55 10.77
C TYR A 222 -0.10 -5.27 9.31
N LEU A 223 -1.23 -5.78 8.82
CA LEU A 223 -1.71 -5.58 7.46
C LEU A 223 -3.09 -4.93 7.50
N SER A 224 -3.26 -3.80 6.83
CA SER A 224 -4.56 -3.15 6.64
C SER A 224 -5.19 -3.61 5.34
N VAL A 225 -6.31 -4.34 5.41
CA VAL A 225 -7.03 -4.96 4.29
C VAL A 225 -8.33 -4.20 4.05
N ARG A 226 -8.34 -3.34 3.04
CA ARG A 226 -9.40 -2.37 2.78
C ARG A 226 -10.75 -3.01 2.45
N HIS A 227 -10.78 -3.90 1.47
CA HIS A 227 -12.04 -4.45 0.96
C HIS A 227 -12.70 -5.39 1.98
N LEU A 228 -11.92 -6.06 2.81
CA LEU A 228 -12.47 -6.87 3.90
C LEU A 228 -12.69 -6.07 5.20
N SER A 229 -12.41 -4.76 5.20
CA SER A 229 -12.52 -3.90 6.38
C SER A 229 -11.86 -4.53 7.60
N ARG A 230 -10.61 -4.97 7.44
CA ARG A 230 -9.88 -5.83 8.38
C ARG A 230 -8.47 -5.31 8.63
N ILE A 231 -8.00 -5.42 9.87
CA ILE A 231 -6.58 -5.35 10.24
C ILE A 231 -6.17 -6.72 10.72
N THR A 232 -5.11 -7.27 10.13
CA THR A 232 -4.56 -8.58 10.46
C THR A 232 -3.24 -8.43 11.19
N LYS A 233 -3.07 -9.08 12.34
CA LYS A 233 -1.79 -9.19 13.08
C LYS A 233 -1.16 -10.54 12.77
N ILE A 234 0.06 -10.52 12.25
CA ILE A 234 0.79 -11.67 11.73
C ILE A 234 2.06 -11.84 12.55
N ASP A 235 2.30 -13.02 13.08
CA ASP A 235 3.56 -13.37 13.74
C ASP A 235 4.71 -13.42 12.74
N TYR A 236 5.82 -12.77 13.04
CA TYR A 236 6.98 -12.74 12.17
C TYR A 236 8.17 -13.46 12.82
N PRO A 237 8.86 -14.37 12.13
CA PRO A 237 8.70 -14.69 10.70
C PRO A 237 7.79 -15.89 10.40
N SER A 238 7.06 -16.46 11.37
CA SER A 238 6.29 -17.70 11.16
C SER A 238 5.15 -17.55 10.14
N GLY A 239 4.61 -16.33 9.97
CA GLY A 239 3.48 -16.04 9.10
C GLY A 239 2.10 -16.41 9.70
N ASN A 240 2.04 -16.93 10.94
CA ASN A 240 0.77 -17.29 11.56
C ASN A 240 -0.07 -16.04 11.89
N ILE A 241 -1.35 -16.06 11.54
CA ILE A 241 -2.28 -15.02 11.98
C ILE A 241 -2.49 -15.16 13.49
N LEU A 242 -2.21 -14.09 14.22
CA LEU A 242 -2.47 -14.00 15.66
C LEU A 242 -3.91 -13.58 15.94
N TRP A 243 -4.42 -12.65 15.16
CA TRP A 243 -5.83 -12.23 15.15
C TRP A 243 -6.18 -11.39 13.91
N ASN A 244 -7.47 -11.38 13.60
CA ASN A 244 -8.11 -10.46 12.67
C ASN A 244 -9.04 -9.53 13.44
N MET A 245 -8.94 -8.22 13.20
CA MET A 245 -9.80 -7.18 13.78
C MET A 245 -10.60 -6.50 12.68
N GLY A 246 -11.90 -6.33 12.87
CA GLY A 246 -12.70 -5.56 11.92
C GLY A 246 -14.11 -6.10 11.69
N LYS A 247 -14.58 -6.00 10.45
CA LYS A 247 -15.92 -6.43 10.06
C LYS A 247 -16.02 -7.97 10.09
N SER A 248 -17.09 -8.49 10.71
CA SER A 248 -17.39 -9.92 10.65
C SER A 248 -17.66 -10.36 9.23
N MET A 249 -17.12 -11.51 8.87
CA MET A 249 -17.21 -12.12 7.55
C MET A 249 -17.67 -13.59 7.67
N PRO A 250 -18.08 -14.26 6.58
CA PRO A 250 -18.62 -15.62 6.59
C PRO A 250 -17.72 -16.68 7.24
N SER A 251 -16.40 -16.57 7.09
CA SER A 251 -15.45 -17.52 7.70
C SER A 251 -15.48 -17.52 9.22
N GLY A 252 -15.87 -16.42 9.84
CA GLY A 252 -15.82 -16.23 11.29
C GLY A 252 -14.41 -15.93 11.83
N ASP A 253 -13.42 -15.68 10.97
CA ASP A 253 -12.03 -15.45 11.35
C ASP A 253 -11.79 -14.11 12.06
N VAL A 254 -12.73 -13.16 11.98
CA VAL A 254 -12.65 -11.90 12.70
C VAL A 254 -13.09 -12.10 14.15
N THR A 255 -12.13 -12.14 15.05
CA THR A 255 -12.35 -12.48 16.47
C THR A 255 -12.38 -11.27 17.41
N VAL A 256 -11.90 -10.11 16.94
CA VAL A 256 -11.82 -8.88 17.75
C VAL A 256 -12.30 -7.66 16.97
N GLY A 257 -12.75 -6.63 17.68
CA GLY A 257 -13.00 -5.30 17.13
C GLY A 257 -14.17 -5.18 16.14
N ASN A 258 -15.03 -6.19 16.00
CA ASN A 258 -16.19 -6.14 15.09
C ASN A 258 -17.19 -5.03 15.42
N HIS A 259 -17.16 -4.49 16.64
CA HIS A 259 -17.96 -3.35 17.08
C HIS A 259 -17.35 -1.98 16.73
N LEU A 260 -16.12 -1.94 16.24
CA LEU A 260 -15.40 -0.68 15.95
C LEU A 260 -15.86 -0.01 14.66
N GLY A 261 -16.66 -0.70 13.84
CA GLY A 261 -17.20 -0.14 12.60
C GLY A 261 -16.16 0.18 11.54
N LEU A 262 -15.07 -0.59 11.50
CA LEU A 262 -14.09 -0.46 10.41
C LEU A 262 -14.80 -0.63 9.06
N SER A 263 -14.53 0.28 8.13
CA SER A 263 -15.12 0.26 6.79
C SER A 263 -14.16 0.89 5.79
N GLY A 264 -13.50 0.06 4.98
CA GLY A 264 -12.58 0.52 3.94
C GLY A 264 -11.43 1.38 4.48
N GLN A 265 -10.91 1.06 5.68
CA GLN A 265 -9.85 1.82 6.34
C GLN A 265 -8.58 1.87 5.49
N HIS A 266 -7.79 2.92 5.70
CA HIS A 266 -6.47 3.10 5.11
C HIS A 266 -5.47 3.38 6.22
N SER A 267 -4.23 2.91 5.99
CA SER A 267 -3.13 3.01 6.93
C SER A 267 -3.29 2.12 8.17
N VAL A 268 -2.18 1.78 8.76
CA VAL A 268 -2.09 1.16 10.08
C VAL A 268 -0.76 1.56 10.70
N LYS A 269 -0.77 1.94 11.96
CA LYS A 269 0.44 2.32 12.70
C LYS A 269 0.30 1.92 14.16
N VAL A 270 1.36 1.39 14.74
CA VAL A 270 1.46 1.20 16.19
C VAL A 270 2.11 2.43 16.79
N LEU A 271 1.44 3.05 17.74
CA LEU A 271 1.91 4.23 18.47
C LEU A 271 2.79 3.82 19.65
N ASP A 272 3.58 4.76 20.20
CA ASP A 272 4.47 4.53 21.35
C ASP A 272 3.72 4.00 22.59
N ASN A 273 2.46 4.35 22.75
CA ASN A 273 1.60 3.83 23.83
C ASN A 273 0.96 2.47 23.50
N ARG A 274 1.40 1.80 22.44
CA ARG A 274 0.92 0.50 21.94
C ARG A 274 -0.52 0.50 21.38
N ASN A 275 -1.13 1.66 21.22
CA ASN A 275 -2.40 1.76 20.51
C ASN A 275 -2.18 1.60 18.99
N ILE A 276 -3.17 1.04 18.32
CA ILE A 276 -3.21 0.97 16.85
C ILE A 276 -4.03 2.17 16.36
N MET A 277 -3.45 2.89 15.40
CA MET A 277 -4.08 4.02 14.72
C MET A 277 -4.33 3.68 13.26
#